data_ce27b83e315d95e148e8409b070ded6b
#
_entry.id   ce27b83e315d95e148e8409b070ded6b
#
_cell.length_a   1.000
_cell.length_b   1.000
_cell.length_c   1.000
_cell.angle_alpha   90.00
_cell.angle_beta   90.00
_cell.angle_gamma   90.00
#
_symmetry.space_group_name_H-M   'P 1'
#
loop_
_entity.id
_entity.type
_entity.pdbx_description
1 polymer ?
#
loop_
_entity_poly.entity_id
_entity_poly.type
_entity_poly.pdbx_seq_one_letter_code
_entity_poly.pdbx_strand_id
1 'polypeptide(L)'
;MGPGRQVSIGAGVPIESPGYLVNMLCGSGMKSTMIGAQDILTGEADLVLTGGMENMSIAPYILDKARFGYRMGSGSITDHMIRDGLTDVFNDYHMGVTAENLAAKYSISRQEQDEFALESQKRAKEAISAGKFKDEIIPVVIKHRKGDILFDTDEHPRDTSMEILAKLRPAFKKDGSVTAGNSSGINDGASATVLASEEAVTKYGLKPIAEIVSFAQAGVDPAYMGYGPVPAVEKALNKAAMNIKDVGLIELNEAFASQALSVIRGLMEIYGVTKEWLIERTNVNGGAIALGHPIGASGNRIIVTLVHEMEKRDLEFGLASLCIGGGMGTAVVVRRV
;
A
#
# COMPACT_ATOMS: atom_id res chain seq x y z
N MET A 1 -0.32 -11.67 19.85
CA MET A 1 -1.35 -12.70 19.62
C MET A 1 -2.63 -12.03 19.14
N GLY A 2 -3.16 -12.41 17.98
CA GLY A 2 -4.43 -11.94 17.43
C GLY A 2 -4.59 -10.42 17.33
N PRO A 3 -3.70 -9.66 16.67
CA PRO A 3 -3.78 -8.20 16.67
C PRO A 3 -5.09 -7.67 16.12
N GLY A 4 -5.72 -8.30 15.12
CA GLY A 4 -7.04 -7.91 14.65
C GLY A 4 -8.11 -7.96 15.75
N ARG A 5 -8.09 -8.99 16.60
CA ARG A 5 -8.99 -9.08 17.75
C ARG A 5 -8.69 -8.01 18.81
N GLN A 6 -7.41 -7.71 19.06
CA GLN A 6 -7.03 -6.65 20.00
C GLN A 6 -7.54 -5.29 19.51
N VAL A 7 -7.40 -4.99 18.22
CA VAL A 7 -7.92 -3.76 17.63
C VAL A 7 -9.43 -3.67 17.78
N SER A 8 -10.19 -4.73 17.46
CA SER A 8 -11.64 -4.71 17.55
C SER A 8 -12.13 -4.45 18.98
N ILE A 9 -11.55 -5.11 19.97
CA ILE A 9 -11.89 -4.89 21.39
C ILE A 9 -11.49 -3.47 21.82
N GLY A 10 -10.27 -3.02 21.48
CA GLY A 10 -9.78 -1.69 21.81
C GLY A 10 -10.59 -0.56 21.17
N ALA A 11 -11.18 -0.79 20.02
CA ALA A 11 -12.08 0.13 19.33
C ALA A 11 -13.52 0.12 19.85
N GLY A 12 -13.83 -0.75 20.82
CA GLY A 12 -15.18 -0.84 21.39
C GLY A 12 -16.18 -1.67 20.58
N VAL A 13 -15.70 -2.47 19.61
CA VAL A 13 -16.55 -3.46 18.93
C VAL A 13 -17.06 -4.47 19.95
N PRO A 14 -18.36 -4.84 19.93
CA PRO A 14 -18.94 -5.80 20.88
C PRO A 14 -18.13 -7.09 20.96
N ILE A 15 -18.01 -7.66 22.16
CA ILE A 15 -17.20 -8.86 22.40
C ILE A 15 -17.73 -10.10 21.68
N GLU A 16 -19.00 -10.10 21.36
CA GLU A 16 -19.69 -11.14 20.60
C GLU A 16 -19.26 -11.15 19.11
N SER A 17 -18.81 -10.00 18.59
CA SER A 17 -18.33 -9.90 17.21
C SER A 17 -16.90 -10.43 17.12
N PRO A 18 -16.62 -11.43 16.27
CA PRO A 18 -15.27 -11.98 16.12
C PRO A 18 -14.30 -10.97 15.48
N GLY A 19 -13.00 -11.20 15.66
CA GLY A 19 -11.95 -10.45 14.99
C GLY A 19 -10.80 -11.39 14.66
N TYR A 20 -10.29 -11.30 13.43
CA TYR A 20 -9.19 -12.13 12.95
C TYR A 20 -8.18 -11.34 12.12
N LEU A 21 -7.10 -11.97 11.75
CA LEU A 21 -5.99 -11.39 10.98
C LEU A 21 -5.89 -12.06 9.62
N VAL A 22 -5.64 -11.25 8.60
CA VAL A 22 -5.29 -11.69 7.27
C VAL A 22 -3.85 -11.30 6.98
N ASN A 23 -3.05 -12.22 6.45
CA ASN A 23 -1.72 -11.93 5.95
C ASN A 23 -1.66 -12.20 4.44
N MET A 24 -1.45 -11.14 3.69
CA MET A 24 -1.16 -11.13 2.26
C MET A 24 -0.03 -10.12 1.99
N LEU A 25 0.94 -10.02 2.93
CA LEU A 25 2.05 -9.05 2.84
C LEU A 25 1.52 -7.62 2.57
N CYS A 26 2.07 -6.93 1.55
CA CYS A 26 1.65 -5.58 1.17
C CYS A 26 0.14 -5.46 0.89
N GLY A 27 -0.49 -6.54 0.45
CA GLY A 27 -1.92 -6.61 0.14
C GLY A 27 -2.84 -6.80 1.33
N SER A 28 -2.33 -7.05 2.54
CA SER A 28 -3.15 -7.42 3.72
C SER A 28 -4.28 -6.45 4.00
N GLY A 29 -4.00 -5.16 4.03
CA GLY A 29 -4.99 -4.11 4.29
C GLY A 29 -6.10 -4.06 3.23
N MET A 30 -5.75 -4.12 1.94
CA MET A 30 -6.75 -4.16 0.86
C MET A 30 -7.51 -5.49 0.87
N LYS A 31 -6.82 -6.62 1.17
CA LYS A 31 -7.45 -7.93 1.26
C LYS A 31 -8.47 -7.99 2.40
N SER A 32 -8.19 -7.36 3.54
CA SER A 32 -9.18 -7.26 4.63
C SER A 32 -10.44 -6.53 4.18
N THR A 33 -10.30 -5.43 3.42
CA THR A 33 -11.43 -4.71 2.82
C THR A 33 -12.20 -5.58 1.83
N MET A 34 -11.50 -6.32 0.97
CA MET A 34 -12.14 -7.25 0.01
C MET A 34 -12.93 -8.37 0.72
N ILE A 35 -12.38 -8.93 1.81
CA ILE A 35 -13.08 -9.97 2.59
C ILE A 35 -14.28 -9.37 3.31
N GLY A 36 -14.13 -8.21 3.96
CA GLY A 36 -15.27 -7.55 4.60
C GLY A 36 -16.40 -7.21 3.63
N ALA A 37 -16.07 -6.82 2.39
CA ALA A 37 -17.07 -6.64 1.35
C ALA A 37 -17.73 -7.98 0.95
N GLN A 38 -16.98 -9.09 0.91
CA GLN A 38 -17.53 -10.41 0.66
C GLN A 38 -18.48 -10.87 1.78
N ASP A 39 -18.10 -10.62 3.05
CA ASP A 39 -18.95 -10.97 4.20
C ASP A 39 -20.32 -10.22 4.14
N ILE A 40 -20.29 -8.94 3.74
CA ILE A 40 -21.52 -8.17 3.52
C ILE A 40 -22.33 -8.73 2.33
N LEU A 41 -21.70 -8.99 1.20
CA LEU A 41 -22.36 -9.52 0.00
C LEU A 41 -22.97 -10.91 0.20
N THR A 42 -22.42 -11.71 1.12
CA THR A 42 -22.95 -13.04 1.46
C THR A 42 -23.94 -13.01 2.62
N GLY A 43 -24.18 -11.86 3.24
CA GLY A 43 -25.11 -11.70 4.35
C GLY A 43 -24.58 -12.20 5.71
N GLU A 44 -23.28 -12.43 5.82
CA GLU A 44 -22.66 -12.85 7.10
C GLU A 44 -22.53 -11.67 8.08
N ALA A 45 -22.45 -10.43 7.58
CA ALA A 45 -22.35 -9.23 8.39
C ALA A 45 -22.96 -8.01 7.68
N ASP A 46 -23.52 -7.08 8.45
CA ASP A 46 -24.01 -5.78 7.95
C ASP A 46 -23.00 -4.66 8.12
N LEU A 47 -22.11 -4.78 9.11
CA LEU A 47 -21.04 -3.83 9.41
C LEU A 47 -19.74 -4.58 9.65
N VAL A 48 -18.67 -4.19 8.94
CA VAL A 48 -17.37 -4.82 9.08
C VAL A 48 -16.29 -3.73 9.25
N LEU A 49 -15.55 -3.79 10.35
CA LEU A 49 -14.35 -3.00 10.54
C LEU A 49 -13.18 -3.71 9.84
N THR A 50 -12.60 -3.08 8.84
CA THR A 50 -11.47 -3.58 8.07
C THR A 50 -10.30 -2.62 8.17
N GLY A 51 -9.10 -3.08 7.83
CA GLY A 51 -7.92 -2.22 7.88
C GLY A 51 -6.63 -3.00 7.72
N GLY A 52 -5.55 -2.31 7.98
CA GLY A 52 -4.22 -2.90 8.00
C GLY A 52 -3.32 -2.15 8.98
N MET A 53 -2.34 -2.85 9.51
CA MET A 53 -1.33 -2.27 10.40
C MET A 53 0.02 -2.94 10.17
N GLU A 54 1.06 -2.20 10.41
CA GLU A 54 2.43 -2.72 10.42
C GLU A 54 3.25 -1.96 11.44
N ASN A 55 4.12 -2.68 12.13
CA ASN A 55 5.13 -2.07 12.98
C ASN A 55 6.49 -2.68 12.61
N MET A 56 7.18 -2.00 11.68
CA MET A 56 8.47 -2.43 11.17
C MET A 56 9.62 -2.06 12.11
N SER A 57 9.43 -1.00 12.92
CA SER A 57 10.45 -0.51 13.86
C SER A 57 10.80 -1.50 14.97
N ILE A 58 9.83 -2.32 15.41
CA ILE A 58 10.02 -3.31 16.47
C ILE A 58 9.85 -4.75 15.99
N ALA A 59 10.01 -4.99 14.68
CA ALA A 59 10.06 -6.34 14.15
C ALA A 59 11.17 -7.14 14.86
N PRO A 60 10.89 -8.37 15.37
CA PRO A 60 11.84 -9.10 16.19
C PRO A 60 12.98 -9.69 15.36
N TYR A 61 14.07 -10.01 16.03
CA TYR A 61 15.10 -10.90 15.50
C TYR A 61 14.82 -12.35 15.94
N ILE A 62 15.08 -13.31 15.05
CA ILE A 62 14.81 -14.73 15.23
C ILE A 62 16.09 -15.48 15.49
N LEU A 63 16.04 -16.38 16.46
CA LEU A 63 17.05 -17.40 16.73
C LEU A 63 16.53 -18.76 16.26
N ASP A 64 16.89 -19.17 15.05
CA ASP A 64 16.30 -20.33 14.35
C ASP A 64 16.38 -21.64 15.16
N LYS A 65 17.47 -21.83 15.90
CA LYS A 65 17.73 -23.05 16.68
C LYS A 65 17.43 -22.94 18.17
N ALA A 66 16.94 -21.77 18.64
CA ALA A 66 16.78 -21.53 20.09
C ALA A 66 15.86 -22.55 20.78
N ARG A 67 14.79 -22.99 20.10
CA ARG A 67 13.84 -23.96 20.66
C ARG A 67 14.50 -25.31 21.02
N PHE A 68 15.45 -25.76 20.22
CA PHE A 68 16.17 -27.04 20.41
C PHE A 68 17.58 -26.83 20.95
N GLY A 69 18.02 -25.58 21.10
CA GLY A 69 19.30 -25.20 21.70
C GLY A 69 20.44 -25.02 20.71
N TYR A 70 21.32 -24.07 21.03
CA TYR A 70 22.63 -23.88 20.41
C TYR A 70 23.66 -24.68 21.25
N ARG A 71 24.17 -25.79 20.73
CA ARG A 71 25.02 -26.67 21.50
C ARG A 71 26.48 -26.20 21.53
N MET A 72 27.18 -26.24 20.41
CA MET A 72 28.59 -25.87 20.27
C MET A 72 28.77 -25.09 18.97
N GLY A 73 29.59 -24.03 19.00
CA GLY A 73 29.85 -23.15 17.86
C GLY A 73 28.94 -21.90 17.85
N SER A 74 29.18 -21.04 16.88
CA SER A 74 28.43 -19.78 16.70
C SER A 74 27.02 -20.01 16.17
N GLY A 75 26.09 -19.12 16.52
CA GLY A 75 24.76 -19.02 15.96
C GLY A 75 24.58 -17.71 15.23
N SER A 76 23.54 -17.61 14.39
CA SER A 76 23.10 -16.38 13.72
C SER A 76 21.80 -15.88 14.32
N ILE A 77 21.59 -14.59 14.25
CA ILE A 77 20.28 -13.93 14.45
C ILE A 77 19.79 -13.45 13.09
N THR A 78 18.51 -13.70 12.81
CA THR A 78 17.88 -13.36 11.54
C THR A 78 16.88 -12.22 11.75
N ASP A 79 16.99 -11.16 10.98
CA ASP A 79 16.00 -10.08 10.97
C ASP A 79 14.67 -10.59 10.37
N HIS A 80 13.63 -10.63 11.21
CA HIS A 80 12.30 -11.09 10.81
C HIS A 80 11.69 -10.22 9.72
N MET A 81 11.89 -8.90 9.77
CA MET A 81 11.37 -7.96 8.77
C MET A 81 11.94 -8.27 7.39
N ILE A 82 13.24 -8.49 7.29
CA ILE A 82 13.90 -8.84 6.02
C ILE A 82 13.46 -10.21 5.55
N ARG A 83 13.52 -11.22 6.43
CA ARG A 83 13.25 -12.60 6.08
C ARG A 83 11.81 -12.84 5.61
N ASP A 84 10.84 -12.38 6.38
CA ASP A 84 9.43 -12.75 6.18
C ASP A 84 8.62 -11.64 5.47
N GLY A 85 9.14 -10.40 5.45
CA GLY A 85 8.46 -9.25 4.80
C GLY A 85 9.09 -8.79 3.49
N LEU A 86 10.43 -8.85 3.38
CA LEU A 86 11.16 -8.21 2.28
C LEU A 86 12.01 -9.17 1.44
N THR A 87 11.93 -10.48 1.68
CA THR A 87 12.62 -11.50 0.88
C THR A 87 11.63 -12.24 -0.03
N ASP A 88 11.97 -12.33 -1.30
CA ASP A 88 11.32 -13.27 -2.21
C ASP A 88 11.83 -14.68 -1.91
N VAL A 89 10.98 -15.47 -1.26
CA VAL A 89 11.32 -16.84 -0.79
C VAL A 89 11.54 -17.82 -1.95
N PHE A 90 11.02 -17.54 -3.13
CA PHE A 90 11.16 -18.42 -4.30
C PHE A 90 12.52 -18.28 -4.97
N ASN A 91 13.10 -17.08 -4.94
CA ASN A 91 14.37 -16.76 -5.57
C ASN A 91 15.48 -16.41 -4.57
N ASP A 92 15.17 -16.40 -3.26
CA ASP A 92 16.10 -16.13 -2.16
C ASP A 92 16.87 -14.81 -2.31
N TYR A 93 16.13 -13.70 -2.61
CA TYR A 93 16.69 -12.36 -2.66
C TYR A 93 15.70 -11.30 -2.16
N HIS A 94 16.23 -10.12 -1.85
CA HIS A 94 15.44 -8.98 -1.38
C HIS A 94 14.46 -8.50 -2.47
N MET A 95 13.25 -8.01 -2.08
CA MET A 95 12.23 -7.47 -2.98
C MET A 95 12.76 -6.37 -3.91
N GLY A 96 13.78 -5.61 -3.49
CA GLY A 96 14.44 -4.65 -4.36
C GLY A 96 15.10 -5.25 -5.60
N VAL A 97 15.47 -6.54 -5.57
CA VAL A 97 15.96 -7.24 -6.79
C VAL A 97 14.82 -7.47 -7.77
N THR A 98 13.59 -7.72 -7.32
CA THR A 98 12.43 -7.80 -8.22
C THR A 98 12.16 -6.46 -8.93
N ALA A 99 12.43 -5.34 -8.25
CA ALA A 99 12.36 -4.01 -8.85
C ALA A 99 13.45 -3.78 -9.91
N GLU A 100 14.67 -4.27 -9.67
CA GLU A 100 15.74 -4.29 -10.68
C GLU A 100 15.38 -5.15 -11.89
N ASN A 101 14.73 -6.30 -11.67
CA ASN A 101 14.25 -7.16 -12.75
C ASN A 101 13.23 -6.43 -13.64
N LEU A 102 12.32 -5.66 -13.05
CA LEU A 102 11.37 -4.83 -13.78
C LEU A 102 12.05 -3.68 -14.51
N ALA A 103 13.02 -3.01 -13.87
CA ALA A 103 13.81 -1.97 -14.52
C ALA A 103 14.50 -2.50 -15.79
N ALA A 104 15.10 -3.68 -15.69
CA ALA A 104 15.76 -4.34 -16.83
C ALA A 104 14.75 -4.76 -17.92
N LYS A 105 13.66 -5.45 -17.53
CA LYS A 105 12.64 -5.96 -18.45
C LYS A 105 11.94 -4.87 -19.26
N TYR A 106 11.63 -3.77 -18.61
CA TYR A 106 10.93 -2.65 -19.24
C TYR A 106 11.87 -1.50 -19.64
N SER A 107 13.19 -1.69 -19.58
CA SER A 107 14.20 -0.68 -19.94
C SER A 107 13.95 0.67 -19.22
N ILE A 108 13.64 0.62 -17.92
CA ILE A 108 13.41 1.81 -17.09
C ILE A 108 14.75 2.28 -16.57
N SER A 109 15.18 3.46 -17.00
CA SER A 109 16.47 4.03 -16.61
C SER A 109 16.48 4.49 -15.15
N ARG A 110 17.68 4.66 -14.59
CA ARG A 110 17.88 5.27 -13.27
C ARG A 110 17.31 6.67 -13.22
N GLN A 111 17.49 7.44 -14.29
CA GLN A 111 16.97 8.81 -14.35
C GLN A 111 15.44 8.84 -14.28
N GLU A 112 14.75 7.99 -15.04
CA GLU A 112 13.27 7.90 -14.98
C GLU A 112 12.77 7.52 -13.57
N GLN A 113 13.49 6.65 -12.86
CA GLN A 113 13.16 6.27 -11.49
C GLN A 113 13.33 7.43 -10.52
N ASP A 114 14.43 8.17 -10.64
CA ASP A 114 14.71 9.32 -9.78
C ASP A 114 13.76 10.49 -10.06
N GLU A 115 13.38 10.75 -11.32
CA GLU A 115 12.37 11.74 -11.72
C GLU A 115 10.99 11.39 -11.12
N PHE A 116 10.59 10.12 -11.18
CA PHE A 116 9.35 9.65 -10.58
C PHE A 116 9.35 9.82 -9.06
N ALA A 117 10.45 9.46 -8.41
CA ALA A 117 10.61 9.62 -6.96
C ALA A 117 10.58 11.10 -6.53
N LEU A 118 11.24 11.97 -7.28
CA LEU A 118 11.22 13.41 -7.02
C LEU A 118 9.80 13.99 -7.13
N GLU A 119 9.05 13.56 -8.15
CA GLU A 119 7.64 14.00 -8.32
C GLU A 119 6.76 13.51 -7.16
N SER A 120 6.94 12.26 -6.69
CA SER A 120 6.23 11.74 -5.51
C SER A 120 6.50 12.60 -4.27
N GLN A 121 7.78 12.94 -3.99
CA GLN A 121 8.17 13.79 -2.87
C GLN A 121 7.57 15.20 -2.98
N LYS A 122 7.59 15.79 -4.17
CA LYS A 122 7.04 17.12 -4.43
C LYS A 122 5.54 17.15 -4.16
N ARG A 123 4.79 16.19 -4.72
CA ARG A 123 3.34 16.06 -4.52
C ARG A 123 2.98 15.87 -3.05
N ALA A 124 3.70 15.01 -2.33
CA ALA A 124 3.47 14.79 -0.90
C ALA A 124 3.71 16.07 -0.08
N LYS A 125 4.79 16.79 -0.35
CA LYS A 125 5.09 18.07 0.31
C LYS A 125 4.01 19.13 0.06
N GLU A 126 3.56 19.27 -1.18
CA GLU A 126 2.49 20.18 -1.57
C GLU A 126 1.16 19.80 -0.90
N ALA A 127 0.81 18.50 -0.87
CA ALA A 127 -0.39 17.99 -0.25
C ALA A 127 -0.40 18.20 1.28
N ILE A 128 0.71 17.92 1.96
CA ILE A 128 0.86 18.17 3.40
C ILE A 128 0.71 19.67 3.69
N SER A 129 1.41 20.53 2.93
CA SER A 129 1.36 21.97 3.12
C SER A 129 -0.04 22.55 2.89
N ALA A 130 -0.79 21.97 1.96
CA ALA A 130 -2.18 22.33 1.66
C ALA A 130 -3.20 21.68 2.62
N GLY A 131 -2.76 20.84 3.56
CA GLY A 131 -3.63 20.17 4.53
C GLY A 131 -4.54 19.10 3.92
N LYS A 132 -4.15 18.51 2.78
CA LYS A 132 -4.95 17.51 2.05
C LYS A 132 -5.25 16.25 2.86
N PHE A 133 -4.35 15.87 3.77
CA PHE A 133 -4.48 14.66 4.60
C PHE A 133 -5.23 14.87 5.93
N LYS A 134 -5.67 16.10 6.26
CA LYS A 134 -6.27 16.40 7.57
C LYS A 134 -7.55 15.63 7.86
N ASP A 135 -8.33 15.32 6.84
CA ASP A 135 -9.61 14.62 7.00
C ASP A 135 -9.44 13.10 7.14
N GLU A 136 -8.28 12.57 6.75
CA GLU A 136 -7.99 11.13 6.79
C GLU A 136 -7.03 10.72 7.91
N ILE A 137 -6.22 11.65 8.43
CA ILE A 137 -5.27 11.37 9.52
C ILE A 137 -5.96 11.47 10.87
N ILE A 138 -5.88 10.41 11.65
CA ILE A 138 -6.24 10.41 13.08
C ILE A 138 -4.98 10.70 13.91
N PRO A 139 -4.90 11.85 14.60
CA PRO A 139 -3.73 12.20 15.39
C PRO A 139 -3.46 11.20 16.52
N VAL A 140 -2.20 10.85 16.74
CA VAL A 140 -1.76 9.98 17.82
C VAL A 140 -1.06 10.80 18.89
N VAL A 141 -1.52 10.69 20.14
CA VAL A 141 -0.88 11.35 21.30
C VAL A 141 0.25 10.47 21.82
N ILE A 142 1.49 10.90 21.60
CA ILE A 142 2.67 10.23 22.12
C ILE A 142 2.98 10.81 23.51
N LYS A 143 2.85 9.98 24.54
CA LYS A 143 3.18 10.36 25.91
C LYS A 143 4.67 10.59 26.07
N HIS A 144 5.08 11.77 26.43
CA HIS A 144 6.47 12.13 26.63
C HIS A 144 6.70 12.85 27.94
N ARG A 145 7.87 12.62 28.56
CA ARG A 145 8.21 13.16 29.88
C ARG A 145 8.19 14.70 29.98
N LYS A 146 8.39 15.39 28.85
CA LYS A 146 8.41 16.87 28.76
C LYS A 146 7.09 17.47 28.27
N GLY A 147 6.04 16.69 28.16
CA GLY A 147 4.74 17.05 27.63
C GLY A 147 4.36 16.15 26.43
N ASP A 148 3.07 15.92 26.27
CA ASP A 148 2.56 15.07 25.19
C ASP A 148 2.89 15.68 23.82
N ILE A 149 3.21 14.81 22.86
CA ILE A 149 3.45 15.18 21.46
C ILE A 149 2.26 14.69 20.63
N LEU A 150 1.62 15.59 19.90
CA LEU A 150 0.60 15.23 18.92
C LEU A 150 1.28 14.86 17.63
N PHE A 151 1.18 13.59 17.24
CA PHE A 151 1.69 13.08 15.98
C PHE A 151 0.54 13.04 14.96
N ASP A 152 0.51 14.00 14.05
CA ASP A 152 -0.57 14.27 13.10
C ASP A 152 -0.08 14.51 11.66
N THR A 153 1.21 14.31 11.43
CA THR A 153 1.84 14.56 10.14
C THR A 153 2.86 13.48 9.83
N ASP A 154 2.85 12.93 8.62
CA ASP A 154 3.83 11.93 8.19
C ASP A 154 5.26 12.50 8.20
N GLU A 155 6.18 11.77 8.82
CA GLU A 155 7.58 12.18 9.00
C GLU A 155 8.53 11.66 7.91
N HIS A 156 8.03 10.76 7.04
CA HIS A 156 8.86 10.14 6.01
C HIS A 156 9.22 11.07 4.82
N PRO A 157 8.35 12.01 4.39
CA PRO A 157 8.64 12.90 3.26
C PRO A 157 9.95 13.68 3.46
N ARG A 158 10.72 13.82 2.39
CA ARG A 158 12.05 14.44 2.43
C ARG A 158 12.22 15.51 1.36
N ASP A 159 12.93 16.58 1.71
CA ASP A 159 13.44 17.52 0.71
C ASP A 159 14.57 16.84 -0.08
N THR A 160 14.39 16.76 -1.40
CA THR A 160 15.36 16.14 -2.30
C THR A 160 15.42 16.86 -3.65
N SER A 161 16.39 16.51 -4.48
CA SER A 161 16.55 17.01 -5.85
C SER A 161 17.17 15.93 -6.73
N MET A 162 17.13 16.13 -8.06
CA MET A 162 17.79 15.20 -8.99
C MET A 162 19.28 15.03 -8.69
N GLU A 163 19.98 16.10 -8.28
CA GLU A 163 21.39 16.06 -7.94
C GLU A 163 21.65 15.24 -6.67
N ILE A 164 20.73 15.26 -5.70
CA ILE A 164 20.81 14.44 -4.47
C ILE A 164 20.53 12.99 -4.81
N LEU A 165 19.45 12.71 -5.53
CA LEU A 165 19.06 11.36 -5.93
C LEU A 165 20.14 10.68 -6.78
N ALA A 166 20.71 11.37 -7.76
CA ALA A 166 21.75 10.85 -8.64
C ALA A 166 23.02 10.39 -7.90
N LYS A 167 23.31 10.94 -6.70
CA LYS A 167 24.45 10.56 -5.86
C LYS A 167 24.24 9.28 -5.05
N LEU A 168 23.00 8.81 -4.93
CA LEU A 168 22.69 7.62 -4.17
C LEU A 168 23.19 6.35 -4.89
N ARG A 169 23.79 5.46 -4.11
CA ARG A 169 24.27 4.18 -4.63
C ARG A 169 23.12 3.19 -4.77
N PRO A 170 23.19 2.28 -5.74
CA PRO A 170 22.28 1.14 -5.81
C PRO A 170 22.27 0.36 -4.50
N ALA A 171 21.07 -0.02 -4.03
CA ALA A 171 20.90 -0.62 -2.71
C ALA A 171 20.84 -2.16 -2.75
N PHE A 172 20.40 -2.75 -3.86
CA PHE A 172 20.06 -4.17 -3.92
C PHE A 172 20.92 -4.98 -4.90
N LYS A 173 21.55 -4.33 -5.87
CA LYS A 173 22.40 -4.96 -6.88
C LYS A 173 23.60 -4.05 -7.16
N LYS A 174 24.80 -4.61 -7.27
CA LYS A 174 26.06 -3.84 -7.40
C LYS A 174 26.02 -2.80 -8.54
N ASP A 175 25.51 -3.20 -9.71
CA ASP A 175 25.39 -2.35 -10.89
C ASP A 175 23.90 -2.06 -11.19
N GLY A 176 23.10 -1.93 -10.15
CA GLY A 176 21.66 -1.69 -10.23
C GLY A 176 21.29 -0.22 -10.40
N SER A 177 20.00 0.03 -10.44
CA SER A 177 19.41 1.36 -10.59
C SER A 177 18.48 1.74 -9.42
N VAL A 178 18.06 0.75 -8.61
CA VAL A 178 17.17 0.95 -7.47
C VAL A 178 17.96 1.41 -6.25
N THR A 179 17.56 2.52 -5.67
CA THR A 179 18.23 3.17 -4.54
C THR A 179 17.27 3.42 -3.39
N ALA A 180 17.78 3.83 -2.23
CA ALA A 180 16.95 4.27 -1.13
C ALA A 180 16.11 5.53 -1.45
N GLY A 181 16.48 6.30 -2.48
CA GLY A 181 15.76 7.51 -2.89
C GLY A 181 14.61 7.25 -3.86
N ASN A 182 14.62 6.12 -4.59
CA ASN A 182 13.57 5.72 -5.53
C ASN A 182 12.85 4.43 -5.10
N SER A 183 12.92 4.11 -3.80
CA SER A 183 12.21 3.04 -3.11
C SER A 183 11.37 3.62 -1.98
N SER A 184 10.30 2.93 -1.60
CA SER A 184 9.55 3.25 -0.39
C SER A 184 10.39 3.01 0.88
N GLY A 185 10.00 3.62 1.98
CA GLY A 185 10.66 3.46 3.28
C GLY A 185 10.18 2.26 4.08
N ILE A 186 10.88 2.05 5.18
CA ILE A 186 10.49 1.17 6.28
C ILE A 186 9.73 2.03 7.27
N ASN A 187 8.45 1.72 7.51
CA ASN A 187 7.57 2.60 8.26
C ASN A 187 6.63 1.81 9.17
N ASP A 188 6.24 2.45 10.27
CA ASP A 188 5.11 2.03 11.09
C ASP A 188 3.86 2.74 10.57
N GLY A 189 2.71 2.10 10.66
CA GLY A 189 1.45 2.72 10.27
C GLY A 189 0.25 1.81 10.44
N ALA A 190 -0.92 2.44 10.47
CA ALA A 190 -2.20 1.76 10.49
C ALA A 190 -3.22 2.54 9.66
N SER A 191 -4.19 1.83 9.13
CA SER A 191 -5.32 2.39 8.39
C SER A 191 -6.56 1.55 8.65
N ALA A 192 -7.73 2.17 8.70
CA ALA A 192 -8.98 1.49 8.97
C ALA A 192 -10.13 2.05 8.13
N THR A 193 -11.05 1.19 7.75
CA THR A 193 -12.32 1.52 7.11
C THR A 193 -13.46 0.72 7.72
N VAL A 194 -14.64 1.32 7.77
CA VAL A 194 -15.88 0.62 8.11
C VAL A 194 -16.66 0.40 6.82
N LEU A 195 -16.99 -0.84 6.54
CA LEU A 195 -17.87 -1.22 5.45
C LEU A 195 -19.28 -1.46 6.01
N ALA A 196 -20.29 -1.06 5.25
CA ALA A 196 -21.69 -1.18 5.63
C ALA A 196 -22.53 -1.71 4.46
N SER A 197 -23.51 -2.56 4.77
CA SER A 197 -24.58 -2.89 3.84
C SER A 197 -25.52 -1.69 3.64
N GLU A 198 -26.30 -1.66 2.57
CA GLU A 198 -27.30 -0.61 2.32
C GLU A 198 -28.35 -0.58 3.45
N GLU A 199 -28.72 -1.75 3.97
CA GLU A 199 -29.61 -1.88 5.12
C GLU A 199 -29.02 -1.26 6.38
N ALA A 200 -27.75 -1.47 6.64
CA ALA A 200 -27.04 -0.86 7.78
C ALA A 200 -26.92 0.67 7.62
N VAL A 201 -26.62 1.14 6.42
CA VAL A 201 -26.59 2.58 6.11
C VAL A 201 -27.93 3.22 6.47
N THR A 202 -29.02 2.64 6.00
CA THR A 202 -30.37 3.13 6.28
C THR A 202 -30.73 3.02 7.76
N LYS A 203 -30.51 1.86 8.36
CA LYS A 203 -30.88 1.54 9.75
C LYS A 203 -30.17 2.44 10.76
N TYR A 204 -28.90 2.74 10.54
CA TYR A 204 -28.08 3.51 11.48
C TYR A 204 -27.88 4.97 11.05
N GLY A 205 -28.45 5.40 9.91
CA GLY A 205 -28.32 6.76 9.39
C GLY A 205 -26.86 7.12 9.06
N LEU A 206 -26.10 6.15 8.53
CA LEU A 206 -24.71 6.34 8.17
C LEU A 206 -24.57 7.24 6.93
N LYS A 207 -23.42 7.87 6.78
CA LYS A 207 -23.09 8.68 5.61
C LYS A 207 -21.90 8.04 4.89
N PRO A 208 -22.12 7.15 3.93
CA PRO A 208 -21.04 6.54 3.19
C PRO A 208 -20.32 7.59 2.32
N ILE A 209 -19.01 7.48 2.22
CA ILE A 209 -18.18 8.34 1.36
C ILE A 209 -18.09 7.75 -0.05
N ALA A 210 -18.03 6.41 -0.13
CA ALA A 210 -17.91 5.69 -1.39
C ALA A 210 -18.54 4.31 -1.30
N GLU A 211 -18.87 3.75 -2.47
CA GLU A 211 -19.33 2.38 -2.69
C GLU A 211 -18.19 1.56 -3.33
N ILE A 212 -18.01 0.32 -2.91
CA ILE A 212 -17.11 -0.62 -3.57
C ILE A 212 -17.83 -1.21 -4.79
N VAL A 213 -17.40 -0.83 -5.99
CA VAL A 213 -17.98 -1.31 -7.26
C VAL A 213 -17.47 -2.70 -7.61
N SER A 214 -16.18 -2.89 -7.49
CA SER A 214 -15.54 -4.18 -7.77
C SER A 214 -14.19 -4.31 -7.09
N PHE A 215 -13.73 -5.54 -7.00
CA PHE A 215 -12.36 -5.84 -6.57
C PHE A 215 -11.84 -7.10 -7.24
N ALA A 216 -10.53 -7.19 -7.37
CA ALA A 216 -9.85 -8.36 -7.94
C ALA A 216 -8.47 -8.58 -7.35
N GLN A 217 -7.98 -9.78 -7.56
CA GLN A 217 -6.60 -10.16 -7.28
C GLN A 217 -6.04 -10.98 -8.43
N ALA A 218 -4.74 -10.93 -8.62
CA ALA A 218 -4.04 -11.65 -9.66
C ALA A 218 -2.69 -12.16 -9.17
N GLY A 219 -2.20 -13.23 -9.77
CA GLY A 219 -0.85 -13.74 -9.61
C GLY A 219 0.00 -13.44 -10.84
N VAL A 220 1.29 -13.24 -10.63
CA VAL A 220 2.33 -13.10 -11.64
C VAL A 220 3.58 -13.86 -11.19
N ASP A 221 4.57 -13.99 -12.05
CA ASP A 221 5.87 -14.55 -11.68
C ASP A 221 6.46 -13.76 -10.49
N PRO A 222 6.84 -14.43 -9.38
CA PRO A 222 7.44 -13.79 -8.21
C PRO A 222 8.64 -12.89 -8.53
N ALA A 223 9.46 -13.27 -9.52
CA ALA A 223 10.61 -12.48 -9.96
C ALA A 223 10.22 -11.08 -10.50
N TYR A 224 8.95 -10.91 -10.86
CA TYR A 224 8.36 -9.67 -11.38
C TYR A 224 7.15 -9.24 -10.56
N MET A 225 7.15 -9.48 -9.24
CA MET A 225 6.01 -9.24 -8.35
C MET A 225 5.40 -7.84 -8.50
N GLY A 226 6.23 -6.84 -8.76
CA GLY A 226 5.79 -5.46 -8.90
C GLY A 226 4.85 -5.20 -10.09
N TYR A 227 4.73 -6.14 -11.03
CA TYR A 227 3.78 -6.06 -12.16
C TYR A 227 2.38 -6.56 -11.81
N GLY A 228 2.20 -7.16 -10.62
CA GLY A 228 0.92 -7.70 -10.14
C GLY A 228 -0.30 -6.78 -10.26
N PRO A 229 -0.17 -5.45 -10.08
CA PRO A 229 -1.26 -4.51 -10.28
C PRO A 229 -1.89 -4.56 -11.67
N VAL A 230 -1.11 -4.78 -12.73
CA VAL A 230 -1.62 -4.73 -14.12
C VAL A 230 -2.75 -5.75 -14.34
N PRO A 231 -2.56 -7.07 -14.16
CA PRO A 231 -3.65 -8.01 -14.30
C PRO A 231 -4.73 -7.90 -13.21
N ALA A 232 -4.42 -7.34 -12.04
CA ALA A 232 -5.41 -7.11 -10.99
C ALA A 232 -6.36 -5.97 -11.37
N VAL A 233 -5.83 -4.86 -11.91
CA VAL A 233 -6.61 -3.73 -12.43
C VAL A 233 -7.50 -4.16 -13.59
N GLU A 234 -6.93 -4.89 -14.56
CA GLU A 234 -7.70 -5.41 -15.70
C GLU A 234 -8.90 -6.26 -15.24
N LYS A 235 -8.66 -7.18 -14.29
CA LYS A 235 -9.74 -8.01 -13.73
C LYS A 235 -10.78 -7.20 -12.96
N ALA A 236 -10.37 -6.18 -12.20
CA ALA A 236 -11.29 -5.34 -11.43
C ALA A 236 -12.16 -4.48 -12.35
N LEU A 237 -11.58 -3.83 -13.35
CA LEU A 237 -12.31 -3.04 -14.33
C LEU A 237 -13.25 -3.90 -15.17
N ASN A 238 -12.81 -5.08 -15.61
CA ASN A 238 -13.67 -6.02 -16.34
C ASN A 238 -14.89 -6.46 -15.51
N LYS A 239 -14.72 -6.73 -14.21
CA LYS A 239 -15.85 -7.05 -13.31
C LYS A 239 -16.83 -5.88 -13.16
N ALA A 240 -16.34 -4.66 -13.20
CA ALA A 240 -17.14 -3.44 -13.16
C ALA A 240 -17.77 -3.08 -14.52
N ALA A 241 -17.44 -3.80 -15.59
CA ALA A 241 -17.77 -3.45 -16.97
C ALA A 241 -17.29 -2.04 -17.35
N MET A 242 -16.11 -1.63 -16.85
CA MET A 242 -15.52 -0.30 -17.00
C MET A 242 -14.23 -0.33 -17.82
N ASN A 243 -13.88 0.81 -18.39
CA ASN A 243 -12.56 1.08 -18.97
C ASN A 243 -11.74 1.95 -18.01
N ILE A 244 -10.41 1.92 -18.09
CA ILE A 244 -9.56 2.79 -17.27
C ILE A 244 -9.84 4.27 -17.51
N LYS A 245 -10.37 4.63 -18.67
CA LYS A 245 -10.73 6.01 -19.02
C LYS A 245 -11.92 6.56 -18.23
N ASP A 246 -12.72 5.68 -17.64
CA ASP A 246 -13.84 6.03 -16.76
C ASP A 246 -13.34 6.39 -15.34
N VAL A 247 -12.08 6.06 -15.02
CA VAL A 247 -11.48 6.29 -13.71
C VAL A 247 -10.88 7.70 -13.64
N GLY A 248 -11.40 8.52 -12.74
CA GLY A 248 -10.94 9.90 -12.54
C GLY A 248 -9.67 10.00 -11.68
N LEU A 249 -9.46 9.06 -10.75
CA LEU A 249 -8.33 9.06 -9.81
C LEU A 249 -7.80 7.65 -9.57
N ILE A 250 -6.48 7.52 -9.47
CA ILE A 250 -5.80 6.25 -9.26
C ILE A 250 -4.84 6.39 -8.06
N GLU A 251 -4.92 5.47 -7.11
CA GLU A 251 -3.91 5.26 -6.09
C GLU A 251 -3.16 3.95 -6.38
N LEU A 252 -1.90 4.08 -6.80
CA LEU A 252 -1.01 2.97 -7.09
C LEU A 252 0.13 2.97 -6.08
N ASN A 253 0.22 1.94 -5.24
CA ASN A 253 1.28 1.89 -4.25
C ASN A 253 2.67 1.87 -4.90
N GLU A 254 3.54 2.77 -4.46
CA GLU A 254 4.90 2.97 -4.98
C GLU A 254 5.91 2.20 -4.11
N ALA A 255 5.91 0.87 -4.18
CA ALA A 255 6.93 0.10 -3.47
C ALA A 255 8.34 0.45 -3.99
N PHE A 256 8.47 0.63 -5.30
CA PHE A 256 9.66 1.09 -6.01
C PHE A 256 9.26 1.92 -7.23
N ALA A 257 10.06 2.91 -7.61
CA ALA A 257 9.78 3.73 -8.80
C ALA A 257 9.77 2.87 -10.09
N SER A 258 10.72 1.95 -10.25
CA SER A 258 10.74 1.02 -11.39
C SER A 258 9.50 0.14 -11.46
N GLN A 259 8.98 -0.27 -10.30
CA GLN A 259 7.75 -1.04 -10.18
C GLN A 259 6.55 -0.21 -10.63
N ALA A 260 6.37 1.00 -10.10
CA ALA A 260 5.25 1.87 -10.46
C ALA A 260 5.28 2.23 -11.97
N LEU A 261 6.46 2.57 -12.51
CA LEU A 261 6.65 2.84 -13.93
C LEU A 261 6.35 1.62 -14.82
N SER A 262 6.69 0.40 -14.38
CA SER A 262 6.34 -0.82 -15.11
C SER A 262 4.83 -1.06 -15.17
N VAL A 263 4.11 -0.76 -14.10
CA VAL A 263 2.63 -0.82 -14.07
C VAL A 263 2.04 0.22 -15.01
N ILE A 264 2.52 1.46 -14.95
CA ILE A 264 2.09 2.52 -15.87
C ILE A 264 2.25 2.08 -17.34
N ARG A 265 3.42 1.52 -17.70
CA ARG A 265 3.66 1.00 -19.07
C ARG A 265 2.69 -0.13 -19.43
N GLY A 266 2.42 -1.07 -18.52
CA GLY A 266 1.46 -2.14 -18.75
C GLY A 266 0.03 -1.64 -18.96
N LEU A 267 -0.41 -0.66 -18.17
CA LEU A 267 -1.73 -0.06 -18.34
C LEU A 267 -1.84 0.76 -19.65
N MET A 268 -0.76 1.47 -20.04
CA MET A 268 -0.69 2.14 -21.33
C MET A 268 -0.90 1.16 -22.49
N GLU A 269 -0.22 0.01 -22.43
CA GLU A 269 -0.29 -1.02 -23.48
C GLU A 269 -1.70 -1.62 -23.58
N ILE A 270 -2.32 -1.96 -22.44
CA ILE A 270 -3.65 -2.61 -22.41
C ILE A 270 -4.76 -1.64 -22.85
N TYR A 271 -4.71 -0.39 -22.39
CA TYR A 271 -5.84 0.55 -22.53
C TYR A 271 -5.63 1.62 -23.61
N GLY A 272 -4.45 1.69 -24.21
CA GLY A 272 -4.15 2.70 -25.24
C GLY A 272 -4.23 4.14 -24.71
N VAL A 273 -3.81 4.37 -23.47
CA VAL A 273 -3.69 5.69 -22.84
C VAL A 273 -2.24 6.15 -22.80
N THR A 274 -1.99 7.46 -22.69
CA THR A 274 -0.61 7.98 -22.63
C THR A 274 -0.06 7.94 -21.20
N LYS A 275 1.27 8.04 -21.08
CA LYS A 275 1.95 8.12 -19.79
C LYS A 275 1.47 9.35 -19.00
N GLU A 276 1.37 10.48 -19.66
CA GLU A 276 0.93 11.75 -19.08
C GLU A 276 -0.47 11.62 -18.52
N TRP A 277 -1.39 11.01 -19.27
CA TRP A 277 -2.76 10.77 -18.84
C TRP A 277 -2.84 9.95 -17.54
N LEU A 278 -2.00 8.92 -17.41
CA LEU A 278 -1.92 8.11 -16.17
C LEU A 278 -1.27 8.90 -15.03
N ILE A 279 -0.13 9.54 -15.27
CA ILE A 279 0.62 10.26 -14.23
C ILE A 279 -0.20 11.41 -13.62
N GLU A 280 -0.98 12.14 -14.43
CA GLU A 280 -1.86 13.24 -13.96
C GLU A 280 -2.92 12.76 -12.97
N ARG A 281 -3.33 11.49 -13.04
CA ARG A 281 -4.40 10.89 -12.22
C ARG A 281 -3.90 9.96 -11.14
N THR A 282 -2.63 9.60 -11.17
CA THR A 282 -2.05 8.63 -10.23
C THR A 282 -1.31 9.35 -9.13
N ASN A 283 -1.61 8.98 -7.86
CA ASN A 283 -0.90 9.43 -6.66
C ASN A 283 -0.73 10.97 -6.64
N VAL A 284 -1.84 11.66 -6.84
CA VAL A 284 -1.85 13.13 -7.01
C VAL A 284 -1.38 13.89 -5.76
N ASN A 285 -1.36 13.22 -4.62
CA ASN A 285 -0.85 13.73 -3.33
C ASN A 285 0.48 13.09 -2.92
N GLY A 286 1.21 12.49 -3.88
CA GLY A 286 2.39 11.66 -3.61
C GLY A 286 2.02 10.23 -3.23
N GLY A 287 2.97 9.32 -3.27
CA GLY A 287 2.78 7.91 -2.96
C GLY A 287 3.79 7.37 -1.95
N ALA A 288 3.94 6.06 -1.88
CA ALA A 288 4.70 5.39 -0.83
C ALA A 288 6.21 5.72 -0.82
N ILE A 289 6.80 6.15 -1.92
CA ILE A 289 8.19 6.64 -1.95
C ILE A 289 8.34 7.85 -1.02
N ALA A 290 7.34 8.73 -1.01
CA ALA A 290 7.34 9.91 -0.16
C ALA A 290 6.68 9.68 1.20
N LEU A 291 5.52 8.99 1.24
CA LEU A 291 4.70 8.84 2.46
C LEU A 291 5.08 7.62 3.29
N GLY A 292 5.82 6.66 2.71
CA GLY A 292 6.19 5.42 3.37
C GLY A 292 5.31 4.22 3.00
N HIS A 293 5.79 3.02 3.38
CA HIS A 293 5.13 1.75 3.05
C HIS A 293 5.07 0.80 4.26
N PRO A 294 4.25 1.09 5.28
CA PRO A 294 3.94 0.11 6.31
C PRO A 294 3.19 -1.06 5.67
N ILE A 295 3.89 -2.19 5.48
CA ILE A 295 3.52 -3.29 4.56
C ILE A 295 2.04 -3.67 4.72
N GLY A 296 1.62 -4.09 5.91
CA GLY A 296 0.26 -4.55 6.16
C GLY A 296 -0.82 -3.45 6.12
N ALA A 297 -0.44 -2.18 6.29
CA ALA A 297 -1.36 -1.04 6.31
C ALA A 297 -1.63 -0.47 4.92
N SER A 298 -0.64 -0.47 4.03
CA SER A 298 -0.65 0.28 2.77
C SER A 298 -1.84 -0.01 1.88
N GLY A 299 -2.27 -1.27 1.79
CA GLY A 299 -3.39 -1.65 0.94
C GLY A 299 -4.73 -1.00 1.33
N ASN A 300 -4.98 -0.76 2.62
CA ASN A 300 -6.15 -0.02 3.08
C ASN A 300 -5.89 1.50 3.05
N ARG A 301 -4.68 1.95 3.39
CA ARG A 301 -4.30 3.37 3.35
C ARG A 301 -4.56 4.00 1.98
N ILE A 302 -4.18 3.35 0.87
CA ILE A 302 -4.42 3.89 -0.47
C ILE A 302 -5.91 3.96 -0.83
N ILE A 303 -6.76 3.10 -0.26
CA ILE A 303 -8.22 3.23 -0.40
C ILE A 303 -8.72 4.47 0.35
N VAL A 304 -8.25 4.68 1.59
CA VAL A 304 -8.64 5.86 2.40
C VAL A 304 -8.24 7.16 1.69
N THR A 305 -6.99 7.28 1.24
CA THR A 305 -6.53 8.46 0.49
C THR A 305 -7.33 8.68 -0.79
N LEU A 306 -7.62 7.58 -1.53
CA LEU A 306 -8.40 7.64 -2.76
C LEU A 306 -9.78 8.25 -2.53
N VAL A 307 -10.55 7.73 -1.57
CA VAL A 307 -11.94 8.17 -1.36
C VAL A 307 -12.02 9.61 -0.88
N HIS A 308 -11.09 10.04 0.01
CA HIS A 308 -11.03 11.43 0.47
C HIS A 308 -10.63 12.41 -0.65
N GLU A 309 -9.70 12.04 -1.51
CA GLU A 309 -9.30 12.93 -2.63
C GLU A 309 -10.35 12.95 -3.75
N MET A 310 -11.08 11.84 -3.98
CA MET A 310 -12.24 11.82 -4.87
C MET A 310 -13.33 12.78 -4.41
N GLU A 311 -13.64 12.79 -3.11
CA GLU A 311 -14.60 13.73 -2.52
C GLU A 311 -14.17 15.20 -2.76
N LYS A 312 -12.90 15.53 -2.48
CA LYS A 312 -12.34 16.88 -2.66
C LYS A 312 -12.34 17.36 -4.10
N ARG A 313 -12.23 16.44 -5.06
CA ARG A 313 -12.19 16.76 -6.49
C ARG A 313 -13.51 16.55 -7.22
N ASP A 314 -14.56 16.13 -6.52
CA ASP A 314 -15.87 15.79 -7.10
C ASP A 314 -15.76 14.74 -8.22
N LEU A 315 -14.94 13.70 -8.00
CA LEU A 315 -14.73 12.61 -8.96
C LEU A 315 -15.62 11.43 -8.65
N GLU A 316 -16.19 10.83 -9.69
CA GLU A 316 -17.16 9.74 -9.56
C GLU A 316 -16.47 8.39 -9.29
N PHE A 317 -15.49 8.01 -10.10
CA PHE A 317 -14.83 6.70 -10.00
C PHE A 317 -13.34 6.82 -9.65
N GLY A 318 -12.90 5.93 -8.78
CA GLY A 318 -11.50 5.78 -8.40
C GLY A 318 -11.04 4.33 -8.36
N LEU A 319 -9.73 4.14 -8.47
CA LEU A 319 -9.06 2.85 -8.50
C LEU A 319 -7.88 2.85 -7.54
N ALA A 320 -7.84 1.89 -6.62
CA ALA A 320 -6.66 1.62 -5.79
C ALA A 320 -6.05 0.26 -6.17
N SER A 321 -4.71 0.19 -6.29
CA SER A 321 -4.02 -1.06 -6.59
C SER A 321 -2.63 -1.09 -5.99
N LEU A 322 -2.15 -2.30 -5.65
CA LEU A 322 -0.79 -2.50 -5.18
C LEU A 322 -0.21 -3.85 -5.59
N CYS A 323 1.12 -3.89 -5.70
CA CYS A 323 1.89 -5.12 -5.84
C CYS A 323 2.10 -5.79 -4.48
N ILE A 324 2.36 -7.08 -4.52
CA ILE A 324 2.46 -7.91 -3.31
C ILE A 324 3.62 -8.90 -3.50
N GLY A 325 4.46 -9.03 -2.50
CA GLY A 325 5.52 -10.03 -2.46
C GLY A 325 5.01 -11.44 -2.75
N GLY A 326 5.83 -12.25 -3.40
CA GLY A 326 5.43 -13.58 -3.88
C GLY A 326 4.71 -13.57 -5.24
N GLY A 327 4.69 -12.44 -5.94
CA GLY A 327 4.14 -12.36 -7.30
C GLY A 327 2.63 -12.20 -7.35
N MET A 328 2.08 -11.23 -6.63
CA MET A 328 0.64 -10.98 -6.59
C MET A 328 0.32 -9.48 -6.75
N GLY A 329 -0.95 -9.19 -7.04
CA GLY A 329 -1.52 -7.85 -7.03
C GLY A 329 -2.98 -7.86 -6.64
N THR A 330 -3.45 -6.75 -6.08
CA THR A 330 -4.87 -6.52 -5.79
C THR A 330 -5.30 -5.16 -6.34
N ALA A 331 -6.59 -5.05 -6.68
CA ALA A 331 -7.20 -3.79 -7.11
C ALA A 331 -8.63 -3.67 -6.58
N VAL A 332 -9.04 -2.46 -6.25
CA VAL A 332 -10.40 -2.10 -5.83
C VAL A 332 -10.85 -0.90 -6.65
N VAL A 333 -12.04 -0.98 -7.21
CA VAL A 333 -12.74 0.14 -7.88
C VAL A 333 -13.82 0.65 -6.94
N VAL A 334 -13.85 1.94 -6.73
CA VAL A 334 -14.85 2.60 -5.89
C VAL A 334 -15.59 3.67 -6.68
N ARG A 335 -16.85 3.93 -6.29
CA ARG A 335 -17.67 5.04 -6.77
C ARG A 335 -17.98 5.95 -5.59
N ARG A 336 -17.81 7.24 -5.74
CA ARG A 336 -18.25 8.22 -4.74
C ARG A 336 -19.79 8.24 -4.66
N VAL A 337 -20.31 8.37 -3.45
CA VAL A 337 -21.77 8.40 -3.19
C VAL A 337 -22.24 9.85 -3.00
#